data_6012912f6f43ff62141475faf0561dd7
#
_entry.id   6012912f6f43ff62141475faf0561dd7
#
_cell.length_a   1.000
_cell.length_b   1.000
_cell.length_c   1.000
_cell.angle_alpha   90.00
_cell.angle_beta   90.00
_cell.angle_gamma   90.00
#
_symmetry.space_group_name_H-M   'P 1'
#
loop_
_entity.id
_entity.type
_entity.pdbx_description
1 polymer ?
#
loop_
_entity_poly.entity_id
_entity_poly.type
_entity_poly.pdbx_seq_one_letter_code
_entity_poly.pdbx_strand_id
1 'polypeptide(L)'
;MLFRSVRFLTQAMSGVPSIVAGLFIYATIIIAVTHKNNGIAGALALAILMLPTVARTSEEVLKVVPRDIRDSSYALGATQLRTTLRVVLPTVRSGLITATILGIARVAGETAPLLLTSQYALRLTTNMFDSTMASGLTPVM
;
A
#
# COMPACT_ATOMS: atom_id res chain seq x y z
N MET A 1 -8.00 15.16 16.59
CA MET A 1 -9.04 14.65 15.68
C MET A 1 -8.45 13.91 14.49
N LEU A 2 -7.47 14.43 13.79
CA LEU A 2 -6.87 13.82 12.58
C LEU A 2 -6.39 12.38 12.78
N PHE A 3 -5.71 12.08 13.88
CA PHE A 3 -5.23 10.74 14.21
C PHE A 3 -6.35 9.68 14.37
N ARG A 4 -7.50 10.08 14.91
CA ARG A 4 -8.65 9.15 15.05
C ARG A 4 -9.26 8.84 13.70
N SER A 5 -9.35 9.82 12.81
CA SER A 5 -9.90 9.66 11.46
C SER A 5 -8.99 8.79 10.60
N VAL A 6 -7.67 9.03 10.64
CA VAL A 6 -6.70 8.20 9.91
C VAL A 6 -6.74 6.75 10.40
N ARG A 7 -6.77 6.54 11.72
CA ARG A 7 -6.87 5.18 12.30
C ARG A 7 -8.17 4.49 11.91
N PHE A 8 -9.30 5.20 11.92
CA PHE A 8 -10.58 4.64 11.50
C PHE A 8 -10.56 4.24 10.02
N LEU A 9 -10.03 5.11 9.15
CA LEU A 9 -9.89 4.80 7.72
C LEU A 9 -8.99 3.59 7.47
N THR A 10 -7.83 3.52 8.13
CA THR A 10 -6.93 2.37 7.95
C THR A 10 -7.54 1.07 8.48
N GLN A 11 -8.32 1.12 9.56
CA GLN A 11 -9.05 -0.05 10.06
C GLN A 11 -10.17 -0.48 9.12
N ALA A 12 -10.95 0.46 8.59
CA ALA A 12 -11.99 0.18 7.62
C ALA A 12 -11.41 -0.45 6.34
N MET A 13 -10.31 0.12 5.81
CA MET A 13 -9.65 -0.41 4.61
C MET A 13 -9.01 -1.78 4.84
N SER A 14 -8.51 -2.09 6.04
CA SER A 14 -7.93 -3.41 6.33
C SER A 14 -8.96 -4.53 6.37
N GLY A 15 -10.25 -4.21 6.53
CA GLY A 15 -11.36 -5.16 6.48
C GLY A 15 -11.96 -5.37 5.07
N VAL A 16 -11.55 -4.59 4.08
CA VAL A 16 -12.06 -4.73 2.71
C VAL A 16 -11.44 -5.96 2.04
N PRO A 17 -12.25 -6.90 1.54
CA PRO A 17 -11.73 -8.02 0.74
C PRO A 17 -10.94 -7.53 -0.46
N SER A 18 -9.81 -8.15 -0.76
CA SER A 18 -8.91 -7.74 -1.85
C SER A 18 -9.60 -7.68 -3.22
N ILE A 19 -10.57 -8.56 -3.43
CA ILE A 19 -11.39 -8.58 -4.65
C ILE A 19 -12.22 -7.30 -4.82
N VAL A 20 -12.71 -6.71 -3.72
CA VAL A 20 -13.48 -5.46 -3.76
C VAL A 20 -12.60 -4.29 -4.19
N ALA A 21 -11.37 -4.22 -3.69
CA ALA A 21 -10.40 -3.23 -4.15
C ALA A 21 -10.10 -3.39 -5.66
N GLY A 22 -9.94 -4.61 -6.12
CA GLY A 22 -9.79 -4.93 -7.55
C GLY A 22 -10.98 -4.48 -8.38
N LEU A 23 -12.21 -4.78 -7.94
CA LEU A 23 -13.44 -4.37 -8.61
C LEU A 23 -13.61 -2.85 -8.63
N PHE A 24 -13.24 -2.16 -7.55
CA PHE A 24 -13.29 -0.71 -7.50
C PHE A 24 -12.37 -0.08 -8.55
N ILE A 25 -11.12 -0.54 -8.64
CA ILE A 25 -10.17 -0.07 -9.65
C ILE A 25 -10.63 -0.46 -11.06
N TYR A 26 -11.17 -1.66 -11.24
CA TYR A 26 -11.74 -2.08 -12.51
C TYR A 26 -12.85 -1.13 -12.97
N ALA A 27 -13.80 -0.82 -12.09
CA ALA A 27 -14.91 0.07 -12.41
C ALA A 27 -14.45 1.51 -12.68
N THR A 28 -13.52 2.04 -11.86
CA THR A 28 -13.14 3.46 -11.95
C THR A 28 -12.09 3.74 -13.01
N ILE A 29 -11.14 2.84 -13.23
CA ILE A 29 -10.04 3.07 -14.18
C ILE A 29 -10.27 2.35 -15.49
N ILE A 30 -10.62 1.06 -15.45
CA ILE A 30 -10.74 0.29 -16.69
C ILE A 30 -12.01 0.65 -17.43
N ILE A 31 -13.17 0.66 -16.78
CA ILE A 31 -14.43 0.98 -17.44
C ILE A 31 -14.54 2.47 -17.77
N ALA A 32 -14.17 3.36 -16.83
CA ALA A 32 -14.42 4.78 -16.99
C ALA A 32 -13.32 5.54 -17.77
N VAL A 33 -12.08 5.06 -17.78
CA VAL A 33 -10.93 5.83 -18.31
C VAL A 33 -10.21 5.11 -19.45
N THR A 34 -9.71 3.90 -19.21
CA THR A 34 -8.80 3.25 -20.15
C THR A 34 -9.48 2.31 -21.13
N HIS A 35 -10.66 1.78 -20.79
CA HIS A 35 -11.40 0.76 -21.53
C HIS A 35 -10.59 -0.50 -21.89
N LYS A 36 -9.41 -0.66 -21.26
CA LYS A 36 -8.50 -1.80 -21.47
C LYS A 36 -7.78 -2.14 -20.17
N ASN A 37 -7.59 -3.43 -19.95
CA ASN A 37 -6.77 -3.90 -18.82
C ASN A 37 -5.32 -3.48 -19.03
N ASN A 38 -4.69 -2.99 -17.98
CA ASN A 38 -3.31 -2.52 -18.04
C ASN A 38 -2.58 -2.70 -16.69
N GLY A 39 -1.25 -2.71 -16.74
CA GLY A 39 -0.41 -2.90 -15.56
C GLY A 39 -0.55 -1.79 -14.52
N ILE A 40 -0.87 -0.56 -14.93
CA ILE A 40 -1.06 0.58 -14.00
C ILE A 40 -2.31 0.37 -13.14
N ALA A 41 -3.41 -0.10 -13.71
CA ALA A 41 -4.61 -0.42 -12.93
C ALA A 41 -4.31 -1.51 -11.89
N GLY A 42 -3.54 -2.54 -12.27
CA GLY A 42 -3.05 -3.56 -11.34
C GLY A 42 -2.18 -2.97 -10.22
N ALA A 43 -1.21 -2.14 -10.56
CA ALA A 43 -0.34 -1.48 -9.60
C ALA A 43 -1.13 -0.58 -8.62
N LEU A 44 -2.12 0.16 -9.08
CA LEU A 44 -2.99 0.98 -8.23
C LEU A 44 -3.86 0.14 -7.29
N ALA A 45 -4.41 -0.98 -7.77
CA ALA A 45 -5.16 -1.91 -6.94
C ALA A 45 -4.29 -2.47 -5.81
N LEU A 46 -3.06 -2.87 -6.11
CA LEU A 46 -2.10 -3.36 -5.13
C LEU A 46 -1.65 -2.26 -4.15
N ALA A 47 -1.45 -1.03 -4.63
CA ALA A 47 -1.09 0.11 -3.79
C ALA A 47 -2.18 0.42 -2.74
N ILE A 48 -3.45 0.39 -3.12
CA ILE A 48 -4.58 0.58 -2.20
C ILE A 48 -4.58 -0.48 -1.10
N LEU A 49 -4.24 -1.73 -1.41
CA LEU A 49 -4.16 -2.80 -0.44
C LEU A 49 -2.91 -2.70 0.46
N MET A 50 -1.80 -2.23 -0.10
CA MET A 50 -0.55 -2.09 0.64
C MET A 50 -0.60 -0.97 1.67
N LEU A 51 -1.18 0.18 1.34
CA LEU A 51 -1.20 1.37 2.18
C LEU A 51 -1.71 1.13 3.61
N PRO A 52 -2.89 0.53 3.84
CA PRO A 52 -3.39 0.29 5.19
C PRO A 52 -2.52 -0.69 5.97
N THR A 53 -1.94 -1.69 5.30
CA THR A 53 -1.06 -2.66 5.94
C THR A 53 0.21 -2.00 6.46
N VAL A 54 0.91 -1.26 5.60
CA VAL A 54 2.14 -0.55 5.98
C VAL A 54 1.86 0.52 7.03
N ALA A 55 0.78 1.30 6.87
CA ALA A 55 0.41 2.34 7.82
C ALA A 55 0.15 1.78 9.21
N ARG A 56 -0.60 0.68 9.32
CA ARG A 56 -0.91 0.04 10.60
C ARG A 56 0.32 -0.54 11.27
N THR A 57 1.13 -1.31 10.54
CA THR A 57 2.35 -1.89 11.08
C THR A 57 3.34 -0.80 11.50
N SER A 58 3.47 0.28 10.72
CA SER A 58 4.29 1.44 11.09
C SER A 58 3.79 2.14 12.35
N GLU A 59 2.46 2.27 12.53
CA GLU A 59 1.89 2.82 13.77
C GLU A 59 2.24 1.95 14.99
N GLU A 60 2.19 0.64 14.85
CA GLU A 60 2.55 -0.29 15.93
C GLU A 60 4.04 -0.17 16.28
N VAL A 61 4.91 -0.12 15.29
CA VAL A 61 6.36 0.09 15.47
C VAL A 61 6.66 1.40 16.19
N LEU A 62 5.97 2.49 15.82
CA LEU A 62 6.13 3.79 16.49
C LEU A 62 5.69 3.79 17.94
N LYS A 63 4.74 2.94 18.33
CA LYS A 63 4.27 2.81 19.72
C LYS A 63 5.28 2.09 20.62
N VAL A 64 6.19 1.30 20.06
CA VAL A 64 7.21 0.58 20.83
C VAL A 64 8.23 1.53 21.47
N VAL A 65 8.38 2.76 20.94
CA VAL A 65 9.31 3.75 21.54
C VAL A 65 8.84 4.15 22.94
N PRO A 66 9.66 3.90 23.99
CA PRO A 66 9.33 4.25 25.37
C PRO A 66 9.03 5.76 25.52
N ARG A 67 8.10 6.07 26.42
CA ARG A 67 7.75 7.47 26.71
C ARG A 67 8.94 8.27 27.25
N ASP A 68 9.77 7.62 28.06
CA ASP A 68 10.94 8.25 28.68
C ASP A 68 11.89 8.89 27.67
N ILE A 69 12.06 8.25 26.51
CA ILE A 69 12.91 8.81 25.42
C ILE A 69 12.27 10.09 24.85
N ARG A 70 10.96 10.15 24.74
CA ARG A 70 10.24 11.33 24.26
C ARG A 70 10.26 12.45 25.29
N ASP A 71 10.01 12.10 26.55
CA ASP A 71 9.97 13.03 27.68
C ASP A 71 11.35 13.64 27.93
N SER A 72 12.41 12.84 27.85
CA SER A 72 13.80 13.34 27.93
C SER A 72 14.13 14.35 26.83
N SER A 73 13.64 14.10 25.59
CA SER A 73 13.81 15.06 24.48
C SER A 73 13.06 16.36 24.73
N TYR A 74 11.85 16.29 25.31
CA TYR A 74 11.08 17.49 25.67
C TYR A 74 11.75 18.26 26.82
N ALA A 75 12.29 17.57 27.81
CA ALA A 75 13.04 18.19 28.92
C ALA A 75 14.27 18.99 28.43
N LEU A 76 14.87 18.57 27.30
CA LEU A 76 15.95 19.29 26.62
C LEU A 76 15.45 20.44 25.73
N GLY A 77 14.15 20.79 25.79
CA GLY A 77 13.57 21.89 25.04
C GLY A 77 13.26 21.59 23.57
N ALA A 78 13.27 20.33 23.15
CA ALA A 78 12.92 19.96 21.78
C ALA A 78 11.40 20.09 21.54
N THR A 79 11.03 20.61 20.38
CA THR A 79 9.62 20.64 19.93
C THR A 79 9.14 19.24 19.54
N GLN A 80 7.84 19.01 19.54
CA GLN A 80 7.24 17.72 19.17
C GLN A 80 7.69 17.23 17.78
N LEU A 81 7.77 18.12 16.80
CA LEU A 81 8.26 17.79 15.46
C LEU A 81 9.72 17.35 15.47
N ARG A 82 10.56 18.07 16.21
CA ARG A 82 11.99 17.78 16.33
C ARG A 82 12.24 16.45 17.03
N THR A 83 11.50 16.17 18.11
CA THR A 83 11.52 14.88 18.81
C THR A 83 11.13 13.75 17.87
N THR A 84 10.04 13.90 17.12
CA THR A 84 9.57 12.85 16.18
C THR A 84 10.60 12.58 15.09
N LEU A 85 11.13 13.62 14.43
CA LEU A 85 12.02 13.45 13.28
C LEU A 85 13.45 13.05 13.65
N ARG A 86 13.98 13.55 14.79
CA ARG A 86 15.38 13.35 15.16
C ARG A 86 15.62 12.28 16.24
N VAL A 87 14.58 11.91 16.97
CA VAL A 87 14.71 10.93 18.05
C VAL A 87 13.87 9.69 17.73
N VAL A 88 12.54 9.84 17.57
CA VAL A 88 11.64 8.70 17.41
C VAL A 88 11.89 7.97 16.09
N LEU A 89 11.90 8.71 14.97
CA LEU A 89 12.01 8.10 13.64
C LEU A 89 13.32 7.33 13.43
N PRO A 90 14.50 7.86 13.80
CA PRO A 90 15.76 7.11 13.72
C PRO A 90 15.79 5.88 14.62
N THR A 91 15.17 5.95 15.81
CA THR A 91 15.12 4.83 16.76
C THR A 91 14.36 3.63 16.17
N VAL A 92 13.29 3.87 15.42
CA VAL A 92 12.43 2.80 14.87
C VAL A 92 12.67 2.52 13.39
N ARG A 93 13.69 3.08 12.77
CA ARG A 93 13.94 2.95 11.33
C ARG A 93 13.97 1.50 10.84
N SER A 94 14.60 0.60 11.58
CA SER A 94 14.65 -0.83 11.23
C SER A 94 13.25 -1.47 11.22
N GLY A 95 12.44 -1.15 12.22
CA GLY A 95 11.04 -1.61 12.28
C GLY A 95 10.19 -1.06 11.13
N LEU A 96 10.39 0.19 10.72
CA LEU A 96 9.68 0.79 9.58
C LEU A 96 10.10 0.14 8.25
N ILE A 97 11.37 -0.19 8.08
CA ILE A 97 11.84 -0.95 6.91
C ILE A 97 11.18 -2.33 6.88
N THR A 98 11.16 -3.02 8.02
CA THR A 98 10.49 -4.32 8.15
C THR A 98 9.00 -4.23 7.83
N ALA A 99 8.29 -3.20 8.32
CA ALA A 99 6.90 -2.95 8.01
C ALA A 99 6.65 -2.79 6.50
N THR A 100 7.54 -2.08 5.82
CA THR A 100 7.47 -1.87 4.36
C THR A 100 7.71 -3.17 3.61
N ILE A 101 8.75 -3.93 3.97
CA ILE A 101 9.07 -5.23 3.36
C ILE A 101 7.90 -6.21 3.55
N LEU A 102 7.31 -6.24 4.74
CA LEU A 102 6.14 -7.08 5.01
C LEU A 102 4.94 -6.70 4.15
N GLY A 103 4.70 -5.40 3.97
CA GLY A 103 3.67 -4.89 3.07
C GLY A 103 3.89 -5.34 1.62
N ILE A 104 5.12 -5.24 1.11
CA ILE A 104 5.49 -5.69 -0.24
C ILE A 104 5.31 -7.21 -0.35
N ALA A 105 5.79 -7.98 0.61
CA ALA A 105 5.69 -9.44 0.59
C ALA A 105 4.22 -9.91 0.58
N ARG A 106 3.35 -9.24 1.34
CA ARG A 106 1.92 -9.51 1.33
C ARG A 106 1.31 -9.27 -0.05
N VAL A 107 1.58 -8.10 -0.62
CA VAL A 107 1.01 -7.68 -1.91
C VAL A 107 1.56 -8.53 -3.07
N ALA A 108 2.81 -8.99 -3.00
CA ALA A 108 3.39 -9.88 -3.99
C ALA A 108 2.66 -11.24 -4.10
N GLY A 109 1.97 -11.68 -3.04
CA GLY A 109 1.15 -12.88 -3.04
C GLY A 109 -0.33 -12.67 -3.44
N GLU A 110 -0.76 -11.43 -3.71
CA GLU A 110 -2.14 -11.14 -4.05
C GLU A 110 -2.44 -11.44 -5.53
N THR A 111 -3.39 -12.31 -5.77
CA THR A 111 -3.80 -12.72 -7.13
C THR A 111 -5.16 -12.14 -7.54
N ALA A 112 -6.11 -12.03 -6.62
CA ALA A 112 -7.50 -11.65 -6.91
C ALA A 112 -7.65 -10.28 -7.59
N PRO A 113 -7.05 -9.18 -7.12
CA PRO A 113 -7.16 -7.89 -7.79
C PRO A 113 -6.45 -7.87 -9.14
N LEU A 114 -5.35 -8.62 -9.30
CA LEU A 114 -4.60 -8.69 -10.56
C LEU A 114 -5.38 -9.40 -11.66
N LEU A 115 -6.14 -10.46 -11.32
CA LEU A 115 -6.99 -11.14 -12.29
C LEU A 115 -8.03 -10.23 -12.93
N LEU A 116 -8.54 -9.26 -12.17
CA LEU A 116 -9.54 -8.30 -12.65
C LEU A 116 -8.92 -7.13 -13.42
N THR A 117 -7.73 -6.69 -13.05
CA THR A 117 -7.15 -5.43 -13.53
C THR A 117 -6.09 -5.60 -14.61
N SER A 118 -5.19 -6.57 -14.49
CA SER A 118 -4.08 -6.76 -15.42
C SER A 118 -4.14 -8.05 -16.23
N GLN A 119 -4.89 -9.05 -15.77
CA GLN A 119 -4.97 -10.39 -16.36
C GLN A 119 -3.61 -11.11 -16.50
N TYR A 120 -3.61 -12.31 -17.07
CA TYR A 120 -2.39 -13.10 -17.31
C TYR A 120 -1.67 -12.61 -18.57
N ALA A 121 -0.41 -12.23 -18.44
CA ALA A 121 0.48 -12.02 -19.57
C ALA A 121 1.43 -13.20 -19.70
N LEU A 122 1.43 -13.87 -20.84
CA LEU A 122 2.40 -14.92 -21.20
C LEU A 122 3.75 -14.35 -21.67
N ARG A 123 3.84 -13.03 -21.84
CA ARG A 123 5.05 -12.31 -22.25
C ARG A 123 5.41 -11.24 -21.23
N LEU A 124 6.69 -11.14 -20.90
CA LEU A 124 7.24 -10.03 -20.14
C LEU A 124 7.26 -8.79 -21.05
N THR A 125 6.39 -7.83 -20.78
CA THR A 125 6.40 -6.53 -21.43
C THR A 125 6.82 -5.49 -20.40
N THR A 126 7.73 -4.61 -20.78
CA THR A 126 8.19 -3.49 -19.95
C THR A 126 7.29 -2.26 -20.09
N ASN A 127 6.31 -2.30 -21.01
CA ASN A 127 5.39 -1.22 -21.23
C ASN A 127 4.14 -1.38 -20.33
N MET A 128 4.05 -0.55 -19.28
CA MET A 128 2.95 -0.60 -18.31
C MET A 128 1.59 -0.18 -18.88
N PHE A 129 1.58 0.48 -20.02
CA PHE A 129 0.36 0.92 -20.72
C PHE A 129 -0.10 -0.06 -21.81
N ASP A 130 0.65 -1.11 -22.05
CA ASP A 130 0.33 -2.04 -23.12
C ASP A 130 -0.86 -2.93 -22.73
N SER A 131 -1.91 -2.85 -23.55
CA SER A 131 -3.10 -3.70 -23.43
C SER A 131 -2.85 -5.15 -23.83
N THR A 132 -1.69 -5.47 -24.40
CA THR A 132 -1.29 -6.84 -24.75
C THR A 132 -1.02 -7.72 -23.54
N MET A 133 -0.91 -7.14 -22.32
CA MET A 133 -1.01 -7.93 -21.09
C MET A 133 -2.33 -8.68 -20.98
N ALA A 134 -3.38 -8.20 -21.63
CA ALA A 134 -4.74 -8.78 -21.61
C ALA A 134 -5.02 -9.78 -22.74
N SER A 135 -4.19 -9.84 -23.77
CA SER A 135 -4.52 -10.62 -24.99
C SER A 135 -3.92 -12.02 -25.04
N GLY A 136 -3.61 -12.62 -23.90
CA GLY A 136 -3.14 -14.01 -23.82
C GLY A 136 -4.13 -15.08 -24.26
N LEU A 137 -5.32 -14.71 -24.73
CA LEU A 137 -6.38 -15.61 -25.17
C LEU A 137 -7.09 -15.12 -26.44
N THR A 138 -6.39 -14.47 -27.37
CA THR A 138 -6.92 -14.48 -28.73
C THR A 138 -6.47 -15.78 -29.39
N PRO A 139 -7.39 -16.70 -29.71
CA PRO A 139 -7.03 -17.80 -30.61
C PRO A 139 -6.56 -17.17 -31.90
N VAL A 140 -5.35 -17.51 -32.32
CA VAL A 140 -4.90 -17.28 -33.67
C VAL A 140 -5.81 -18.13 -34.57
N MET A 141 -6.80 -17.51 -35.17
CA MET A 141 -7.41 -18.05 -36.37
C MET A 141 -6.60 -17.63 -37.58
#